data_29808dfc8859285b9ef467ef6533d0da
#
_entry.id   29808dfc8859285b9ef467ef6533d0da
#
_cell.length_a   1.000
_cell.length_b   1.000
_cell.length_c   1.000
_cell.angle_alpha   90.00
_cell.angle_beta   90.00
_cell.angle_gamma   90.00
#
_symmetry.space_group_name_H-M   'P 1'
#
loop_
_entity.id
_entity.type
_entity.pdbx_description
1 polymer ?
#
loop_
_entity_poly.entity_id
_entity_poly.type
_entity_poly.pdbx_seq_one_letter_code
_entity_poly.pdbx_strand_id
1 'polypeptide(L)'
;MGANRRLTARDLLQSRTRDWPQAVTPATRLVVLLFRLGDLALADAKAAMAAHGLRFSEFEALVTLRGAPPPHELAPTDLYGALLISSGGLTKVLASLQRRKLVSRPAAGDITI
;
A
#
# COMPACT_ATOMS: atom_id res chain seq x y z
N MET A 1 15.11 20.26 17.32
CA MET A 1 14.62 18.88 17.36
C MET A 1 14.97 18.20 16.06
N GLY A 2 15.78 17.17 16.09
CA GLY A 2 16.14 16.44 14.89
C GLY A 2 14.92 15.73 14.31
N ALA A 3 14.66 15.90 13.01
CA ALA A 3 13.73 15.05 12.30
C ALA A 3 14.13 13.59 12.59
N ASN A 4 13.17 12.75 12.90
CA ASN A 4 13.40 11.32 13.13
C ASN A 4 13.76 10.67 11.78
N ARG A 5 15.02 10.87 11.39
CA ARG A 5 15.55 10.38 10.12
C ARG A 5 15.71 8.88 10.20
N ARG A 6 14.96 8.15 9.40
CA ARG A 6 15.13 6.71 9.28
C ARG A 6 16.54 6.38 8.81
N LEU A 7 17.14 5.38 9.43
CA LEU A 7 18.43 4.87 9.00
C LEU A 7 18.37 4.33 7.58
N THR A 8 19.44 4.52 6.84
CA THR A 8 19.56 3.92 5.50
C THR A 8 19.71 2.40 5.60
N ALA A 9 19.46 1.71 4.49
CA ALA A 9 19.73 0.28 4.43
C ALA A 9 21.19 -0.05 4.75
N ARG A 10 22.11 0.78 4.26
CA ARG A 10 23.55 0.65 4.56
C ARG A 10 23.82 0.76 6.07
N ASP A 11 23.30 1.79 6.72
CA ASP A 11 23.51 2.01 8.14
C ASP A 11 22.98 0.84 8.98
N LEU A 12 21.78 0.35 8.64
CA LEU A 12 21.18 -0.80 9.32
C LEU A 12 22.01 -2.06 9.15
N LEU A 13 22.47 -2.35 7.94
CA LEU A 13 23.27 -3.54 7.65
C LEU A 13 24.67 -3.45 8.29
N GLN A 14 25.29 -2.29 8.29
CA GLN A 14 26.57 -2.08 8.97
C GLN A 14 26.44 -2.29 10.48
N SER A 15 25.42 -1.74 11.10
CA SER A 15 25.16 -1.92 12.53
C SER A 15 24.95 -3.40 12.85
N ARG A 16 24.13 -4.11 12.09
CA ARG A 16 23.89 -5.54 12.31
C ARG A 16 25.14 -6.39 12.08
N THR A 17 25.93 -6.05 11.06
CA THR A 17 27.20 -6.77 10.82
C THR A 17 28.15 -6.61 12.00
N ARG A 18 28.18 -5.45 12.63
CA ARG A 18 29.02 -5.20 13.81
C ARG A 18 28.48 -5.90 15.05
N ASP A 19 27.18 -5.74 15.31
CA ASP A 19 26.60 -6.08 16.61
C ASP A 19 25.90 -7.45 16.63
N TRP A 20 25.51 -7.96 15.47
CA TRP A 20 24.85 -9.26 15.32
C TRP A 20 25.12 -9.87 13.93
N PRO A 21 26.38 -10.25 13.65
CA PRO A 21 26.78 -10.70 12.30
C PRO A 21 26.04 -11.95 11.82
N GLN A 22 25.59 -12.81 12.75
CA GLN A 22 24.86 -14.02 12.39
C GLN A 22 23.50 -13.75 11.73
N ALA A 23 22.94 -12.57 11.97
CA ALA A 23 21.68 -12.15 11.34
C ALA A 23 21.86 -11.62 9.91
N VAL A 24 23.11 -11.38 9.49
CA VAL A 24 23.39 -10.79 8.18
C VAL A 24 23.66 -11.87 7.14
N THR A 25 22.59 -12.40 6.58
CA THR A 25 22.60 -13.37 5.48
C THR A 25 22.23 -12.66 4.17
N PRO A 26 22.46 -13.30 3.00
CA PRO A 26 21.95 -12.74 1.75
C PRO A 26 20.44 -12.47 1.76
N ALA A 27 19.67 -13.34 2.40
CA ALA A 27 18.22 -13.17 2.53
C ALA A 27 17.85 -11.93 3.36
N THR A 28 18.49 -11.74 4.52
CA THR A 28 18.23 -10.56 5.36
C THR A 28 18.69 -9.26 4.72
N ARG A 29 19.79 -9.29 3.96
CA ARG A 29 20.22 -8.13 3.15
C ARG A 29 19.15 -7.75 2.14
N LEU A 30 18.61 -8.73 1.42
CA LEU A 30 17.54 -8.51 0.44
C LEU A 30 16.30 -7.93 1.11
N VAL A 31 15.86 -8.48 2.23
CA VAL A 31 14.68 -8.01 2.97
C VAL A 31 14.85 -6.55 3.39
N VAL A 32 15.99 -6.16 3.96
CA VAL A 32 16.26 -4.77 4.37
C VAL A 32 16.20 -3.83 3.17
N LEU A 33 16.82 -4.22 2.05
CA LEU A 33 16.81 -3.43 0.82
C LEU A 33 15.41 -3.30 0.24
N LEU A 34 14.63 -4.37 0.21
CA LEU A 34 13.25 -4.35 -0.28
C LEU A 34 12.36 -3.42 0.55
N PHE A 35 12.44 -3.48 1.87
CA PHE A 35 11.65 -2.60 2.72
C PHE A 35 12.05 -1.14 2.55
N ARG A 36 13.33 -0.83 2.47
CA ARG A 36 13.78 0.55 2.25
C ARG A 36 13.43 1.07 0.85
N LEU A 37 13.56 0.23 -0.16
CA LEU A 37 13.14 0.56 -1.51
C LEU A 37 11.63 0.81 -1.58
N GLY A 38 10.85 -0.03 -0.92
CA GLY A 38 9.40 0.14 -0.81
C GLY A 38 9.03 1.47 -0.15
N ASP A 39 9.67 1.85 0.96
CA ASP A 39 9.48 3.14 1.60
C ASP A 39 9.76 4.31 0.65
N LEU A 40 10.87 4.25 -0.08
CA LEU A 40 11.25 5.29 -1.04
C LEU A 40 10.29 5.35 -2.23
N ALA A 41 9.95 4.20 -2.79
CA ALA A 41 9.05 4.11 -3.95
C ALA A 41 7.64 4.64 -3.63
N LEU A 42 7.17 4.43 -2.41
CA LEU A 42 5.83 4.83 -1.99
C LEU A 42 5.75 6.24 -1.42
N ALA A 43 6.88 6.88 -1.10
CA ALA A 43 6.89 8.19 -0.45
C ALA A 43 6.16 9.25 -1.29
N ASP A 44 6.47 9.33 -2.57
CA ASP A 44 5.85 10.30 -3.49
C ASP A 44 4.37 9.97 -3.71
N ALA A 45 4.04 8.70 -3.85
CA ALA A 45 2.65 8.25 -4.00
C ALA A 45 1.82 8.59 -2.76
N LYS A 46 2.37 8.38 -1.56
CA LYS A 46 1.68 8.74 -0.31
C LYS A 46 1.47 10.25 -0.19
N ALA A 47 2.43 11.06 -0.60
CA ALA A 47 2.28 12.51 -0.61
C ALA A 47 1.17 12.95 -1.56
N ALA A 48 1.13 12.39 -2.76
CA ALA A 48 0.07 12.68 -3.74
C ALA A 48 -1.31 12.25 -3.23
N MET A 49 -1.41 11.08 -2.62
CA MET A 49 -2.66 10.59 -2.02
C MET A 49 -3.14 11.50 -0.89
N ALA A 50 -2.24 11.93 -0.02
CA ALA A 50 -2.56 12.83 1.08
C ALA A 50 -3.10 14.16 0.57
N ALA A 51 -2.57 14.68 -0.54
CA ALA A 51 -3.07 15.91 -1.18
C ALA A 51 -4.54 15.80 -1.62
N HIS A 52 -5.00 14.59 -1.91
CA HIS A 52 -6.40 14.30 -2.26
C HIS A 52 -7.21 13.74 -1.09
N GLY A 53 -6.65 13.73 0.10
CA GLY A 53 -7.31 13.19 1.29
C GLY A 53 -7.57 11.68 1.23
N LEU A 54 -6.78 10.94 0.47
CA LEU A 54 -6.89 9.49 0.32
C LEU A 54 -5.88 8.77 1.20
N ARG A 55 -6.30 7.68 1.82
CA ARG A 55 -5.40 6.71 2.41
C ARG A 55 -4.85 5.78 1.33
N PHE A 56 -3.74 5.14 1.60
CA PHE A 56 -3.13 4.19 0.67
C PHE A 56 -4.10 3.09 0.24
N SER A 57 -4.84 2.51 1.18
CA SER A 57 -5.84 1.47 0.90
C SER A 57 -6.99 1.95 0.02
N GLU A 58 -7.43 3.19 0.19
CA GLU A 58 -8.46 3.81 -0.65
C GLU A 58 -7.95 4.02 -2.08
N PHE A 59 -6.75 4.55 -2.21
CA PHE A 59 -6.08 4.73 -3.50
C PHE A 59 -5.90 3.40 -4.23
N GLU A 60 -5.42 2.38 -3.52
CA GLU A 60 -5.21 1.05 -4.10
C GLU A 60 -6.50 0.45 -4.65
N ALA A 61 -7.61 0.57 -3.90
CA ALA A 61 -8.91 0.10 -4.35
C ALA A 61 -9.38 0.85 -5.63
N LEU A 62 -9.22 2.16 -5.67
CA LEU A 62 -9.58 2.97 -6.84
C LEU A 62 -8.74 2.61 -8.07
N VAL A 63 -7.44 2.45 -7.91
CA VAL A 63 -6.54 2.06 -9.00
C VAL A 63 -6.89 0.67 -9.53
N THR A 64 -7.19 -0.26 -8.63
CA THR A 64 -7.57 -1.63 -9.01
C THR A 64 -8.87 -1.65 -9.80
N LEU A 65 -9.89 -0.91 -9.36
CA LEU A 65 -11.14 -0.76 -10.10
C LEU A 65 -10.92 -0.09 -11.47
N ARG A 66 -10.15 0.99 -11.50
CA ARG A 66 -9.87 1.70 -12.75
C ARG A 66 -9.12 0.84 -13.75
N GLY A 67 -8.26 -0.05 -13.27
CA GLY A 67 -7.50 -0.99 -14.08
C GLY A 67 -8.31 -2.19 -14.58
N ALA A 68 -9.49 -2.44 -14.03
CA ALA A 68 -10.38 -3.49 -14.52
C ALA A 68 -10.90 -3.15 -15.92
N PRO A 69 -11.23 -4.16 -16.74
CA PRO A 69 -11.85 -3.90 -18.04
C PRO A 69 -13.13 -3.06 -17.89
N PRO A 70 -13.46 -2.24 -18.91
CA PRO A 70 -14.73 -1.51 -18.89
C PRO A 70 -15.92 -2.47 -18.70
N PRO A 71 -16.91 -2.11 -17.89
CA PRO A 71 -17.21 -0.82 -17.28
C PRO A 71 -16.51 -0.56 -15.94
N HIS A 72 -15.37 -1.17 -15.65
CA HIS A 72 -14.57 -0.97 -14.44
C HIS A 72 -15.31 -1.40 -13.17
N GLU A 73 -15.93 -2.56 -13.25
CA GLU A 73 -16.69 -3.19 -12.17
C GLU A 73 -15.98 -4.44 -11.69
N LEU A 74 -15.97 -4.65 -10.39
CA LEU A 74 -15.45 -5.88 -9.78
C LEU A 74 -16.37 -6.32 -8.65
N ALA A 75 -16.57 -7.62 -8.54
CA ALA A 75 -17.16 -8.21 -7.35
C ALA A 75 -16.24 -7.94 -6.15
N PRO A 76 -16.75 -7.81 -4.92
CA PRO A 76 -15.92 -7.60 -3.74
C PRO A 76 -14.81 -8.63 -3.58
N THR A 77 -15.08 -9.90 -3.88
CA THR A 77 -14.08 -10.98 -3.81
C THR A 77 -12.98 -10.83 -4.84
N ASP A 78 -13.32 -10.37 -6.04
CA ASP A 78 -12.35 -10.14 -7.11
C ASP A 78 -11.50 -8.92 -6.81
N LEU A 79 -12.11 -7.85 -6.33
CA LEU A 79 -11.37 -6.68 -5.85
C LEU A 79 -10.41 -7.07 -4.73
N TYR A 80 -10.88 -7.83 -3.75
CA TYR A 80 -10.05 -8.33 -2.66
C TYR A 80 -8.83 -9.12 -3.16
N GLY A 81 -9.04 -10.02 -4.13
CA GLY A 81 -7.97 -10.83 -4.71
C GLY A 81 -6.98 -10.05 -5.57
N ALA A 82 -7.38 -8.90 -6.08
CA ALA A 82 -6.56 -8.08 -6.97
C ALA A 82 -5.73 -7.01 -6.22
N LEU A 83 -6.00 -6.77 -4.94
CA LEU A 83 -5.21 -5.83 -4.15
C LEU A 83 -3.80 -6.37 -3.89
N LEU A 84 -2.80 -5.51 -4.04
CA LEU A 84 -1.40 -5.86 -3.85
C LEU A 84 -1.00 -5.95 -2.38
N ILE A 85 -1.69 -5.20 -1.54
CA ILE A 85 -1.36 -5.08 -0.12
C ILE A 85 -2.50 -5.67 0.71
N SER A 86 -2.23 -5.89 2.00
CA SER A 86 -3.20 -6.48 2.91
C SER A 86 -4.56 -5.81 2.81
N SER A 87 -5.56 -6.63 2.60
CA SER A 87 -6.96 -6.29 2.45
C SER A 87 -7.70 -6.12 3.77
N GLY A 88 -7.00 -6.08 4.87
CA GLY A 88 -7.60 -5.80 6.16
C GLY A 88 -8.40 -4.50 6.12
N GLY A 89 -9.68 -4.57 6.44
CA GLY A 89 -10.54 -3.40 6.47
C GLY A 89 -11.12 -2.98 5.12
N LEU A 90 -11.11 -3.83 4.09
CA LEU A 90 -11.70 -3.50 2.78
C LEU A 90 -13.14 -3.01 2.90
N THR A 91 -13.95 -3.60 3.76
CA THR A 91 -15.33 -3.15 4.01
C THR A 91 -15.38 -1.69 4.45
N LYS A 92 -14.48 -1.28 5.36
CA LYS A 92 -14.38 0.13 5.81
C LYS A 92 -13.89 1.04 4.69
N VAL A 93 -12.93 0.58 3.90
CA VAL A 93 -12.41 1.32 2.75
C VAL A 93 -13.51 1.58 1.74
N LEU A 94 -14.26 0.56 1.37
CA LEU A 94 -15.37 0.69 0.42
C LEU A 94 -16.49 1.58 0.97
N ALA A 95 -16.83 1.46 2.26
CA ALA A 95 -17.81 2.34 2.88
C ALA A 95 -17.37 3.81 2.83
N SER A 96 -16.09 4.09 3.08
CA SER A 96 -15.53 5.43 2.98
C SER A 96 -15.60 5.98 1.55
N LEU A 97 -15.20 5.18 0.57
CA LEU A 97 -15.25 5.57 -0.85
C LEU A 97 -16.67 5.79 -1.34
N GLN A 98 -17.63 5.00 -0.89
CA GLN A 98 -19.06 5.20 -1.20
C GLN A 98 -19.58 6.51 -0.60
N ARG A 99 -19.27 6.80 0.65
CA ARG A 99 -19.67 8.08 1.30
C ARG A 99 -19.12 9.28 0.53
N ARG A 100 -17.90 9.16 -0.01
CA ARG A 100 -17.25 10.20 -0.80
C ARG A 100 -17.70 10.21 -2.27
N LYS A 101 -18.59 9.30 -2.65
CA LYS A 101 -19.11 9.17 -4.01
C LYS A 101 -18.03 8.88 -5.06
N LEU A 102 -16.95 8.22 -4.65
CA LEU A 102 -15.87 7.82 -5.52
C LEU A 102 -16.10 6.44 -6.12
N VAL A 103 -16.90 5.62 -5.46
CA VAL A 103 -17.37 4.33 -5.96
C VAL A 103 -18.86 4.20 -5.70
N SER A 104 -19.52 3.38 -6.50
CA SER A 104 -20.89 2.96 -6.27
C SER A 104 -20.97 1.45 -6.13
N ARG A 105 -21.92 1.00 -5.34
CA ARG A 105 -22.23 -0.40 -5.17
C ARG A 105 -23.75 -0.56 -5.08
N PRO A 106 -24.43 -0.83 -6.22
CA PRO A 106 -25.86 -1.03 -6.18
C PRO A 106 -26.16 -2.33 -5.42
N ALA A 107 -27.02 -2.23 -4.39
CA ALA A 107 -27.56 -3.30 -3.55
C ALA A 107 -26.83 -4.66 -3.63
N ALA A 108 -25.77 -4.88 -2.88
CA ALA A 108 -25.01 -6.13 -2.82
C ALA A 108 -24.39 -6.61 -4.16
N GLY A 109 -24.36 -5.73 -5.16
CA GLY A 109 -23.77 -6.00 -6.47
C GLY A 109 -22.29 -5.65 -6.54
N ASP A 110 -21.78 -5.58 -7.76
CA ASP A 110 -20.40 -5.24 -8.06
C ASP A 110 -20.10 -3.77 -7.71
N ILE A 111 -18.82 -3.50 -7.46
CA ILE A 111 -18.34 -2.17 -7.13
C ILE A 111 -17.86 -1.50 -8.41
N THR A 112 -18.32 -0.29 -8.66
CA THR A 112 -17.97 0.49 -9.85
C THR A 112 -17.35 1.81 -9.43
N ILE A 113 -16.33 2.24 -10.17
CA ILE A 113 -15.69 3.53 -9.99
C ILE A 113 -16.52 4.66 -10.61
#